data_d7a7a59a2f33b303a09cd51d1cb1a253
#
_entry.id   d7a7a59a2f33b303a09cd51d1cb1a253
#
_cell.length_a   1.000
_cell.length_b   1.000
_cell.length_c   1.000
_cell.angle_alpha   90.00
_cell.angle_beta   90.00
_cell.angle_gamma   90.00
#
_symmetry.space_group_name_H-M   'P 1'
#
loop_
_entity.id
_entity.type
_entity.pdbx_description
1 polymer ?
#
loop_
_entity_poly.entity_id
_entity_poly.type
_entity_poly.pdbx_seq_one_letter_code
_entity_poly.pdbx_strand_id
1 'polypeptide(L)'
;MRNVILRVSGTFGSGKTTAVRQFLEYGAKALMSGEKIAGYRTTAPTLRTPIYVIGKYDNVCGGTDAIKTQAEVAQRILKAHPMGHVLYEGALVSASGLGGQITQAVHPTGCAVYAFMNTPLELCIERVKQRRLTAGNEKPLDPKNLIQKFNAVVNCYRNLRAAGYDVRLIDYADPHPQLMTIFEEFEA
;
A
#
# COMPACT_ATOMS: atom_id res chain seq x y z
N MET A 1 -3.73 -11.19 -20.61
CA MET A 1 -3.97 -10.74 -19.21
C MET A 1 -2.77 -11.04 -18.35
N ARG A 2 -2.30 -10.08 -17.57
CA ARG A 2 -1.23 -10.27 -16.58
C ARG A 2 -1.72 -9.76 -15.25
N ASN A 3 -1.43 -10.47 -14.16
CA ASN A 3 -1.73 -9.98 -12.82
C ASN A 3 -0.76 -8.85 -12.45
N VAL A 4 -1.25 -7.77 -11.84
CA VAL A 4 -0.41 -6.67 -11.36
C VAL A 4 -0.09 -6.84 -9.87
N ILE A 5 1.10 -6.40 -9.48
CA ILE A 5 1.51 -6.22 -8.07
C ILE A 5 1.52 -4.73 -7.79
N LEU A 6 0.47 -4.23 -7.15
CA LEU A 6 0.28 -2.81 -6.85
C LEU A 6 0.71 -2.48 -5.43
N ARG A 7 1.73 -1.64 -5.27
CA ARG A 7 2.14 -1.06 -4.00
C ARG A 7 1.57 0.34 -3.83
N VAL A 8 0.80 0.57 -2.76
CA VAL A 8 0.37 1.92 -2.37
C VAL A 8 1.34 2.50 -1.34
N SER A 9 1.98 3.60 -1.69
CA SER A 9 3.04 4.25 -0.91
C SER A 9 2.63 5.65 -0.46
N GLY A 10 3.17 6.09 0.66
CA GLY A 10 2.94 7.42 1.22
C GLY A 10 3.37 7.47 2.69
N THR A 11 3.48 8.68 3.25
CA THR A 11 3.83 8.85 4.67
C THR A 11 2.66 8.52 5.60
N PHE A 12 2.86 8.63 6.92
CA PHE A 12 1.77 8.54 7.90
C PHE A 12 0.73 9.64 7.63
N GLY A 13 -0.56 9.31 7.71
CA GLY A 13 -1.65 10.26 7.45
C GLY A 13 -1.94 10.52 5.96
N SER A 14 -1.23 9.89 5.02
CA SER A 14 -1.46 10.10 3.57
C SER A 14 -2.73 9.45 3.01
N GLY A 15 -3.44 8.63 3.77
CA GLY A 15 -4.69 8.00 3.31
C GLY A 15 -4.54 6.61 2.68
N LYS A 16 -3.34 6.03 2.59
CA LYS A 16 -3.11 4.68 2.02
C LYS A 16 -4.07 3.62 2.52
N THR A 17 -4.14 3.47 3.85
CA THR A 17 -4.97 2.44 4.49
C THR A 17 -6.45 2.66 4.18
N THR A 18 -6.90 3.91 4.11
CA THR A 18 -8.28 4.26 3.73
C THR A 18 -8.55 3.85 2.28
N ALA A 19 -7.65 4.19 1.35
CA ALA A 19 -7.76 3.82 -0.05
C ALA A 19 -7.80 2.29 -0.26
N VAL A 20 -6.95 1.54 0.45
CA VAL A 20 -6.93 0.08 0.35
C VAL A 20 -8.17 -0.55 0.97
N ARG A 21 -8.72 0.01 2.06
CA ARG A 21 -9.96 -0.50 2.67
C ARG A 21 -11.16 -0.46 1.74
N GLN A 22 -11.25 0.53 0.86
CA GLN A 22 -12.34 0.59 -0.12
C GLN A 22 -12.40 -0.65 -1.02
N PHE A 23 -11.27 -1.30 -1.30
CA PHE A 23 -11.26 -2.59 -2.00
C PHE A 23 -11.86 -3.73 -1.17
N LEU A 24 -11.78 -3.66 0.15
CA LEU A 24 -12.36 -4.68 1.02
C LEU A 24 -13.90 -4.61 1.09
N GLU A 25 -14.48 -3.48 0.71
CA GLU A 25 -15.94 -3.28 0.64
C GLU A 25 -16.59 -4.13 -0.46
N TYR A 26 -15.83 -4.65 -1.41
CA TYR A 26 -16.31 -5.59 -2.45
C TYR A 26 -16.48 -7.03 -1.95
N GLY A 27 -16.93 -7.20 -0.71
CA GLY A 27 -17.20 -8.53 -0.15
C GLY A 27 -15.94 -9.35 0.14
N ALA A 28 -14.90 -8.69 0.65
CA ALA A 28 -13.62 -9.32 0.92
C ALA A 28 -13.75 -10.50 1.91
N LYS A 29 -13.06 -11.60 1.57
CA LYS A 29 -12.92 -12.78 2.44
C LYS A 29 -11.53 -12.79 3.06
N ALA A 30 -11.46 -12.94 4.38
CA ALA A 30 -10.19 -13.06 5.08
C ALA A 30 -9.45 -14.35 4.68
N LEU A 31 -8.15 -14.21 4.47
CA LEU A 31 -7.23 -15.33 4.26
C LEU A 31 -6.48 -15.59 5.56
N MET A 32 -6.58 -16.80 6.07
CA MET A 32 -6.00 -17.17 7.36
C MET A 32 -4.62 -17.82 7.20
N SER A 33 -3.74 -17.56 8.17
CA SER A 33 -2.48 -18.30 8.37
C SER A 33 -2.45 -18.74 9.83
N GLY A 34 -2.83 -19.98 10.08
CA GLY A 34 -3.22 -20.44 11.40
C GLY A 34 -4.44 -19.65 11.89
N GLU A 35 -4.36 -19.11 13.10
CA GLU A 35 -5.44 -18.32 13.71
C GLU A 35 -5.38 -16.81 13.34
N LYS A 36 -4.41 -16.38 12.54
CA LYS A 36 -4.19 -14.96 12.21
C LYS A 36 -4.60 -14.64 10.78
N ILE A 37 -5.17 -13.45 10.59
CA ILE A 37 -5.43 -12.90 9.26
C ILE A 37 -4.09 -12.61 8.58
N ALA A 38 -3.90 -13.21 7.40
CA ALA A 38 -2.71 -13.02 6.55
C ALA A 38 -2.94 -11.97 5.44
N GLY A 39 -4.20 -11.75 5.09
CA GLY A 39 -4.65 -10.85 4.05
C GLY A 39 -6.11 -11.08 3.72
N TYR A 40 -6.54 -10.60 2.56
CA TYR A 40 -7.92 -10.73 2.10
C TYR A 40 -7.94 -11.04 0.61
N ARG A 41 -8.99 -11.72 0.16
CA ARG A 41 -9.31 -11.91 -1.25
C ARG A 41 -10.64 -11.21 -1.53
N THR A 42 -10.65 -10.37 -2.54
CA THR A 42 -11.85 -9.67 -3.01
C THR A 42 -11.92 -9.70 -4.54
N THR A 43 -13.07 -9.34 -5.10
CA THR A 43 -13.25 -9.18 -6.54
C THR A 43 -14.05 -7.91 -6.77
N ALA A 44 -13.44 -6.89 -7.35
CA ALA A 44 -14.14 -5.66 -7.71
C ALA A 44 -15.10 -5.92 -8.89
N PRO A 45 -16.25 -5.23 -8.97
CA PRO A 45 -17.27 -5.49 -9.98
C PRO A 45 -16.79 -5.35 -11.43
N THR A 46 -15.79 -4.50 -11.68
CA THR A 46 -15.23 -4.23 -13.01
C THR A 46 -14.09 -5.17 -13.40
N LEU A 47 -13.61 -6.00 -12.46
CA LEU A 47 -12.47 -6.91 -12.69
C LEU A 47 -12.93 -8.36 -12.84
N ARG A 48 -12.26 -9.08 -13.74
CA ARG A 48 -12.41 -10.53 -13.91
C ARG A 48 -11.53 -11.31 -12.94
N THR A 49 -10.39 -10.73 -12.58
CA THR A 49 -9.36 -11.34 -11.74
C THR A 49 -9.53 -10.88 -10.29
N PRO A 50 -9.45 -11.76 -9.29
CA PRO A 50 -9.50 -11.35 -7.89
C PRO A 50 -8.28 -10.54 -7.48
N ILE A 51 -8.47 -9.67 -6.48
CA ILE A 51 -7.41 -8.90 -5.82
C ILE A 51 -7.07 -9.57 -4.49
N TYR A 52 -5.80 -9.86 -4.26
CA TYR A 52 -5.23 -10.33 -3.01
C TYR A 52 -4.63 -9.16 -2.26
N VAL A 53 -5.28 -8.72 -1.20
CA VAL A 53 -4.83 -7.61 -0.34
C VAL A 53 -3.96 -8.18 0.77
N ILE A 54 -2.67 -7.84 0.76
CA ILE A 54 -1.69 -8.37 1.73
C ILE A 54 -1.63 -7.49 2.97
N GLY A 55 -1.80 -8.11 4.12
CA GLY A 55 -1.77 -7.41 5.41
C GLY A 55 -3.06 -7.51 6.18
N LYS A 56 -3.11 -6.83 7.33
CA LYS A 56 -4.22 -6.86 8.28
C LYS A 56 -4.89 -5.49 8.33
N TYR A 57 -6.21 -5.44 8.22
CA TYR A 57 -6.97 -4.18 8.10
C TYR A 57 -8.10 -4.04 9.13
N ASP A 58 -8.11 -4.86 10.16
CA ASP A 58 -9.08 -4.83 11.26
C ASP A 58 -8.81 -3.71 12.29
N ASN A 59 -7.63 -3.08 12.26
CA ASN A 59 -7.25 -1.99 13.13
C ASN A 59 -7.11 -0.66 12.36
N VAL A 60 -7.13 0.47 13.06
CA VAL A 60 -6.96 1.83 12.50
C VAL A 60 -5.68 1.96 11.64
N CYS A 61 -4.58 1.34 12.08
CA CYS A 61 -3.36 1.22 11.30
C CYS A 61 -3.29 -0.19 10.72
N GLY A 62 -3.54 -0.31 9.42
CA GLY A 62 -3.56 -1.60 8.73
C GLY A 62 -2.31 -1.83 7.87
N GLY A 63 -2.42 -2.81 6.98
CA GLY A 63 -1.43 -3.11 5.98
C GLY A 63 -0.38 -4.12 6.40
N THR A 64 0.77 -4.06 5.76
CA THR A 64 1.87 -5.00 5.98
C THR A 64 2.67 -4.74 7.26
N ASP A 65 2.41 -3.64 7.98
CA ASP A 65 3.15 -3.29 9.21
C ASP A 65 2.94 -4.31 10.36
N ALA A 66 1.89 -5.13 10.27
CA ALA A 66 1.66 -6.26 11.18
C ALA A 66 2.48 -7.52 10.84
N ILE A 67 3.17 -7.55 9.69
CA ILE A 67 4.01 -8.67 9.25
C ILE A 67 5.43 -8.42 9.72
N LYS A 68 6.05 -9.42 10.36
CA LYS A 68 7.30 -9.24 11.09
C LYS A 68 8.49 -8.82 10.23
N THR A 69 8.57 -9.31 8.98
CA THR A 69 9.74 -9.08 8.13
C THR A 69 9.35 -8.71 6.69
N GLN A 70 10.21 -7.96 6.00
CA GLN A 70 10.02 -7.65 4.58
C GLN A 70 10.12 -8.92 3.71
N ALA A 71 10.92 -9.89 4.10
CA ALA A 71 11.02 -11.17 3.40
C ALA A 71 9.68 -11.93 3.43
N GLU A 72 8.99 -11.95 4.56
CA GLU A 72 7.67 -12.56 4.69
C GLU A 72 6.62 -11.81 3.85
N VAL A 73 6.66 -10.47 3.82
CA VAL A 73 5.80 -9.67 2.94
C VAL A 73 6.04 -10.05 1.48
N ALA A 74 7.30 -10.10 1.03
CA ALA A 74 7.67 -10.48 -0.33
C ALA A 74 7.17 -11.89 -0.69
N GLN A 75 7.37 -12.86 0.21
CA GLN A 75 6.87 -14.23 0.04
C GLN A 75 5.35 -14.28 -0.16
N ARG A 76 4.58 -13.55 0.66
CA ARG A 76 3.12 -13.50 0.55
C ARG A 76 2.67 -12.88 -0.77
N ILE A 77 3.32 -11.81 -1.21
CA ILE A 77 3.09 -11.16 -2.50
C ILE A 77 3.32 -12.15 -3.64
N LEU A 78 4.49 -12.77 -3.70
CA LEU A 78 4.86 -13.71 -4.77
C LEU A 78 3.99 -14.97 -4.78
N LYS A 79 3.52 -15.44 -3.62
CA LYS A 79 2.57 -16.56 -3.53
C LYS A 79 1.18 -16.19 -4.05
N ALA A 80 0.71 -14.96 -3.82
CA ALA A 80 -0.60 -14.51 -4.24
C ALA A 80 -0.64 -14.13 -5.73
N HIS A 81 0.44 -13.57 -6.28
CA HIS A 81 0.49 -13.04 -7.63
C HIS A 81 0.08 -14.01 -8.76
N PRO A 82 0.42 -15.32 -8.76
CA PRO A 82 -0.07 -16.25 -9.76
C PRO A 82 -1.59 -16.48 -9.72
N MET A 83 -2.23 -16.19 -8.59
CA MET A 83 -3.67 -16.43 -8.36
C MET A 83 -4.54 -15.20 -8.67
N GLY A 84 -3.94 -14.01 -8.83
CA GLY A 84 -4.65 -12.78 -9.10
C GLY A 84 -3.79 -11.54 -8.90
N HIS A 85 -4.42 -10.37 -9.02
CA HIS A 85 -3.78 -9.11 -8.69
C HIS A 85 -3.38 -9.05 -7.22
N VAL A 86 -2.33 -8.33 -6.90
CA VAL A 86 -1.87 -8.14 -5.51
C VAL A 86 -1.90 -6.66 -5.16
N LEU A 87 -2.48 -6.32 -4.01
CA LEU A 87 -2.52 -4.98 -3.45
C LEU A 87 -1.88 -4.99 -2.06
N TYR A 88 -0.97 -4.06 -1.79
CA TYR A 88 -0.36 -3.94 -0.48
C TYR A 88 0.08 -2.52 -0.16
N GLU A 89 0.08 -2.19 1.13
CA GLU A 89 0.59 -0.92 1.67
C GLU A 89 1.21 -1.15 3.05
N GLY A 90 1.98 -0.18 3.51
CA GLY A 90 2.56 -0.15 4.85
C GLY A 90 3.59 0.96 4.99
N ALA A 91 3.84 1.39 6.22
CA ALA A 91 4.79 2.45 6.49
C ALA A 91 6.24 2.05 6.15
N LEU A 92 6.61 0.79 6.43
CA LEU A 92 7.95 0.26 6.14
C LEU A 92 8.17 0.07 4.64
N VAL A 93 7.16 -0.41 3.91
CA VAL A 93 7.29 -0.67 2.47
C VAL A 93 7.23 0.62 1.64
N SER A 94 6.59 1.68 2.13
CA SER A 94 6.41 2.94 1.40
C SER A 94 7.72 3.66 1.06
N ALA A 95 8.78 3.45 1.83
CA ALA A 95 10.10 4.00 1.58
C ALA A 95 11.12 2.94 1.12
N SER A 96 10.66 1.72 0.82
CA SER A 96 11.49 0.64 0.29
C SER A 96 11.83 0.95 -1.17
N GLY A 97 13.03 1.51 -1.38
CA GLY A 97 13.55 1.89 -2.70
C GLY A 97 14.16 0.70 -3.45
N LEU A 98 15.02 0.99 -4.43
CA LEU A 98 15.65 0.02 -5.33
C LEU A 98 16.34 -1.15 -4.60
N GLY A 99 17.05 -0.86 -3.50
CA GLY A 99 17.74 -1.88 -2.68
C GLY A 99 16.84 -2.61 -1.67
N GLY A 100 15.54 -2.29 -1.62
CA GLY A 100 14.64 -2.92 -0.66
C GLY A 100 14.28 -4.36 -1.03
N GLN A 101 14.25 -5.25 -0.06
CA GLN A 101 14.00 -6.69 -0.27
C GLN A 101 12.72 -6.95 -1.06
N ILE A 102 11.61 -6.24 -0.76
CA ILE A 102 10.34 -6.41 -1.47
C ILE A 102 10.47 -5.93 -2.92
N THR A 103 11.09 -4.76 -3.14
CA THR A 103 11.28 -4.21 -4.49
C THR A 103 12.11 -5.16 -5.35
N GLN A 104 13.22 -5.68 -4.81
CA GLN A 104 14.08 -6.66 -5.49
C GLN A 104 13.36 -7.99 -5.77
N ALA A 105 12.51 -8.44 -4.87
CA ALA A 105 11.77 -9.69 -5.05
C ALA A 105 10.66 -9.60 -6.09
N VAL A 106 9.95 -8.45 -6.17
CA VAL A 106 8.79 -8.31 -7.08
C VAL A 106 9.15 -7.74 -8.45
N HIS A 107 10.22 -6.96 -8.57
CA HIS A 107 10.63 -6.35 -9.84
C HIS A 107 10.84 -7.37 -10.98
N PRO A 108 11.49 -8.53 -10.77
CA PRO A 108 11.69 -9.52 -11.83
C PRO A 108 10.39 -10.08 -12.43
N THR A 109 9.24 -9.91 -11.77
CA THR A 109 7.94 -10.32 -12.34
C THR A 109 7.52 -9.49 -13.56
N GLY A 110 8.08 -8.28 -13.72
CA GLY A 110 7.69 -7.33 -14.77
C GLY A 110 6.27 -6.79 -14.64
N CYS A 111 5.61 -7.00 -13.48
CA CYS A 111 4.21 -6.65 -13.23
C CYS A 111 4.04 -5.73 -12.01
N ALA A 112 5.12 -5.14 -11.50
CA ALA A 112 5.09 -4.28 -10.33
C ALA A 112 4.78 -2.82 -10.69
N VAL A 113 3.75 -2.25 -10.07
CA VAL A 113 3.38 -0.83 -10.14
C VAL A 113 3.50 -0.20 -8.75
N TYR A 114 4.08 0.97 -8.69
CA TYR A 114 4.35 1.72 -7.47
C TYR A 114 3.52 3.00 -7.44
N ALA A 115 2.37 2.97 -6.78
CA ALA A 115 1.46 4.09 -6.62
C ALA A 115 1.84 4.92 -5.38
N PHE A 116 2.08 6.21 -5.56
CA PHE A 116 2.45 7.13 -4.49
C PHE A 116 1.35 8.16 -4.26
N MET A 117 0.84 8.23 -3.02
CA MET A 117 -0.16 9.21 -2.61
C MET A 117 0.43 10.62 -2.62
N ASN A 118 -0.15 11.52 -3.41
CA ASN A 118 0.24 12.93 -3.51
C ASN A 118 -0.42 13.78 -2.41
N THR A 119 -0.28 13.37 -1.17
CA THR A 119 -0.87 14.07 -0.03
C THR A 119 0.10 15.11 0.52
N PRO A 120 -0.30 16.39 0.65
CA PRO A 120 0.53 17.42 1.25
C PRO A 120 1.00 17.06 2.66
N LEU A 121 2.23 17.44 3.01
CA LEU A 121 2.82 17.15 4.32
C LEU A 121 1.99 17.72 5.47
N GLU A 122 1.49 18.95 5.30
CA GLU A 122 0.68 19.65 6.29
C GLU A 122 -0.60 18.88 6.62
N LEU A 123 -1.27 18.37 5.58
CA LEU A 123 -2.46 17.54 5.74
C LEU A 123 -2.14 16.19 6.40
N CYS A 124 -1.00 15.60 6.09
CA CYS A 124 -0.54 14.40 6.76
C CYS A 124 -0.31 14.64 8.26
N ILE A 125 0.32 15.76 8.65
CA ILE A 125 0.54 16.15 10.03
C ILE A 125 -0.79 16.36 10.76
N GLU A 126 -1.72 17.08 10.14
CA GLU A 126 -3.05 17.34 10.70
C GLU A 126 -3.81 16.04 10.97
N ARG A 127 -3.89 15.15 9.98
CA ARG A 127 -4.57 13.85 10.11
C ARG A 127 -3.95 12.97 11.20
N VAL A 128 -2.62 12.99 11.35
CA VAL A 128 -1.94 12.24 12.43
C VAL A 128 -2.24 12.86 13.79
N LYS A 129 -2.26 14.20 13.92
CA LYS A 129 -2.66 14.90 15.16
C LYS A 129 -4.09 14.52 15.55
N GLN A 130 -5.03 14.65 14.63
CA GLN A 130 -6.44 14.33 14.86
C GLN A 130 -6.64 12.88 15.30
N ARG A 131 -6.00 11.93 14.61
CA ARG A 131 -6.07 10.51 14.98
C ARG A 131 -5.53 10.24 16.39
N ARG A 132 -4.45 10.93 16.81
CA ARG A 132 -3.89 10.81 18.17
C ARG A 132 -4.85 11.33 19.22
N LEU A 133 -5.45 12.49 18.98
CA LEU A 133 -6.47 13.07 19.87
C LEU A 133 -7.67 12.13 20.04
N THR A 134 -8.20 11.62 18.94
CA THR A 134 -9.31 10.65 18.96
C THR A 134 -8.95 9.37 19.74
N ALA A 135 -7.68 8.98 19.74
CA ALA A 135 -7.17 7.83 20.51
C ALA A 135 -6.80 8.19 21.97
N GLY A 136 -7.16 9.37 22.46
CA GLY A 136 -6.87 9.82 23.82
C GLY A 136 -5.40 10.19 24.08
N ASN A 137 -4.61 10.38 23.03
CA ASN A 137 -3.20 10.78 23.16
C ASN A 137 -3.04 12.29 22.97
N GLU A 138 -3.06 13.03 24.08
CA GLU A 138 -2.96 14.50 24.11
C GLU A 138 -1.53 15.05 24.04
N LYS A 139 -0.50 14.17 24.09
CA LYS A 139 0.89 14.62 24.00
C LYS A 139 1.14 15.32 22.66
N PRO A 140 1.82 16.47 22.62
CA PRO A 140 2.16 17.17 21.39
C PRO A 140 2.85 16.24 20.38
N LEU A 141 2.46 16.33 19.11
CA LEU A 141 3.12 15.60 18.04
C LEU A 141 4.43 16.32 17.69
N ASP A 142 5.58 15.68 17.89
CA ASP A 142 6.81 16.10 17.24
C ASP A 142 6.75 15.70 15.75
N PRO A 143 6.72 16.64 14.80
CA PRO A 143 6.58 16.34 13.40
C PRO A 143 7.87 15.79 12.76
N LYS A 144 9.01 15.82 13.44
CA LYS A 144 10.33 15.43 12.87
C LYS A 144 10.32 14.05 12.21
N ASN A 145 9.83 13.04 12.92
CA ASN A 145 9.75 11.67 12.38
C ASN A 145 8.84 11.58 11.16
N LEU A 146 7.75 12.34 11.14
CA LEU A 146 6.82 12.36 10.01
C LEU A 146 7.45 13.05 8.80
N ILE A 147 8.14 14.17 9.00
CA ILE A 147 8.90 14.89 7.97
C ILE A 147 10.00 13.98 7.39
N GLN A 148 10.78 13.31 8.22
CA GLN A 148 11.80 12.37 7.77
C GLN A 148 11.19 11.24 6.93
N LYS A 149 10.07 10.67 7.37
CA LYS A 149 9.38 9.62 6.62
C LYS A 149 8.81 10.14 5.30
N PHE A 150 8.25 11.35 5.29
CA PHE A 150 7.77 12.00 4.09
C PHE A 150 8.91 12.16 3.06
N ASN A 151 10.05 12.72 3.47
CA ASN A 151 11.22 12.90 2.63
C ASN A 151 11.76 11.55 2.09
N ALA A 152 11.77 10.51 2.92
CA ALA A 152 12.17 9.16 2.49
C ALA A 152 11.22 8.60 1.41
N VAL A 153 9.92 8.83 1.53
CA VAL A 153 8.92 8.42 0.53
C VAL A 153 9.10 9.21 -0.77
N VAL A 154 9.32 10.53 -0.70
CA VAL A 154 9.59 11.38 -1.87
C VAL A 154 10.86 10.94 -2.59
N ASN A 155 11.92 10.65 -1.86
CA ASN A 155 13.16 10.14 -2.43
C ASN A 155 12.98 8.76 -3.07
N CYS A 156 12.21 7.88 -2.44
CA CYS A 156 11.86 6.58 -3.00
C CYS A 156 11.11 6.74 -4.34
N TYR A 157 10.11 7.62 -4.42
CA TYR A 157 9.39 7.97 -5.64
C TYR A 157 10.35 8.40 -6.75
N ARG A 158 11.22 9.38 -6.46
CA ARG A 158 12.18 9.93 -7.45
C ARG A 158 13.14 8.86 -7.97
N ASN A 159 13.69 8.05 -7.07
CA ASN A 159 14.69 7.02 -7.41
C ASN A 159 14.06 5.89 -8.25
N LEU A 160 12.88 5.40 -7.89
CA LEU A 160 12.19 4.37 -8.67
C LEU A 160 11.82 4.89 -10.06
N ARG A 161 11.32 6.13 -10.14
CA ARG A 161 10.97 6.76 -11.42
C ARG A 161 12.21 6.95 -12.31
N ALA A 162 13.31 7.43 -11.75
CA ALA A 162 14.58 7.62 -12.47
C ALA A 162 15.17 6.30 -12.96
N ALA A 163 14.92 5.20 -12.27
CA ALA A 163 15.34 3.86 -12.65
C ALA A 163 14.40 3.16 -13.65
N GLY A 164 13.36 3.84 -14.16
CA GLY A 164 12.46 3.33 -15.18
C GLY A 164 11.37 2.36 -14.67
N TYR A 165 11.12 2.34 -13.36
CA TYR A 165 10.01 1.56 -12.79
C TYR A 165 8.66 2.20 -13.14
N ASP A 166 7.59 1.40 -13.23
CA ASP A 166 6.22 1.92 -13.37
C ASP A 166 5.80 2.59 -12.06
N VAL A 167 5.88 3.91 -12.04
CA VAL A 167 5.61 4.75 -10.88
C VAL A 167 4.47 5.71 -11.20
N ARG A 168 3.40 5.64 -10.42
CA ARG A 168 2.19 6.46 -10.59
C ARG A 168 2.02 7.41 -9.39
N LEU A 169 1.65 8.65 -9.66
CA LEU A 169 1.27 9.62 -8.65
C LEU A 169 -0.26 9.61 -8.53
N ILE A 170 -0.78 9.39 -7.33
CA ILE A 170 -2.22 9.23 -7.04
C ILE A 170 -2.71 10.45 -6.28
N ASP A 171 -3.74 11.09 -6.78
CA ASP A 171 -4.41 12.17 -6.07
C ASP A 171 -5.08 11.63 -4.80
N TYR A 172 -4.72 12.22 -3.68
CA TYR A 172 -5.20 11.84 -2.35
C TYR A 172 -6.68 12.19 -2.09
N ALA A 173 -7.28 13.05 -2.91
CA ALA A 173 -8.68 13.45 -2.76
C ALA A 173 -9.62 12.32 -3.15
N ASP A 174 -9.29 11.60 -4.24
CA ASP A 174 -10.07 10.45 -4.71
C ASP A 174 -9.15 9.35 -5.26
N PRO A 175 -8.47 8.60 -4.37
CA PRO A 175 -7.45 7.64 -4.76
C PRO A 175 -8.03 6.34 -5.35
N HIS A 176 -9.24 5.94 -4.95
CA HIS A 176 -9.77 4.62 -5.27
C HIS A 176 -10.00 4.38 -6.76
N PRO A 177 -10.68 5.27 -7.53
CA PRO A 177 -10.83 5.10 -8.96
C PRO A 177 -9.49 5.04 -9.70
N GLN A 178 -8.51 5.84 -9.29
CA GLN A 178 -7.19 5.85 -9.91
C GLN A 178 -6.44 4.54 -9.67
N LEU A 179 -6.56 3.94 -8.49
CA LEU A 179 -5.99 2.62 -8.19
C LEU A 179 -6.75 1.50 -8.94
N MET A 180 -8.08 1.63 -9.11
CA MET A 180 -8.88 0.71 -9.93
C MET A 180 -8.42 0.71 -11.39
N THR A 181 -8.23 1.88 -11.99
CA THR A 181 -7.75 2.03 -13.37
C THR A 181 -6.44 1.26 -13.60
N ILE A 182 -5.53 1.23 -12.62
CA ILE A 182 -4.30 0.45 -12.73
C ILE A 182 -4.60 -1.05 -12.87
N PHE A 183 -5.54 -1.60 -12.11
CA PHE A 183 -5.92 -3.01 -12.25
C PHE A 183 -6.59 -3.28 -13.62
N GLU A 184 -7.46 -2.39 -14.06
CA GLU A 184 -8.17 -2.49 -15.35
C GLU A 184 -7.21 -2.45 -16.54
N GLU A 185 -6.17 -1.61 -16.50
CA GLU A 185 -5.10 -1.56 -17.52
C GLU A 185 -4.40 -2.91 -17.71
N PHE A 186 -4.26 -3.73 -16.66
CA PHE A 186 -3.61 -5.04 -16.74
C PHE A 186 -4.55 -6.15 -17.21
N GLU A 187 -5.87 -5.90 -17.19
CA GLU A 187 -6.87 -6.82 -17.73
C GLU A 187 -7.27 -6.51 -19.18
N ALA A 188 -6.97 -5.32 -19.66
CA ALA A 188 -7.18 -4.94 -21.06
C ALA A 188 -6.22 -5.68 -22.01
#